data_99e52eb9f282944c9774ce2484137a88
#
_entry.id   99e52eb9f282944c9774ce2484137a88
#
_cell.length_a   1.000
_cell.length_b   1.000
_cell.length_c   1.000
_cell.angle_alpha   90.00
_cell.angle_beta   90.00
_cell.angle_gamma   90.00
#
_symmetry.space_group_name_H-M   'P 1'
#
loop_
_entity.id
_entity.type
_entity.pdbx_description
1 polymer ?
#
loop_
_entity_poly.entity_id
_entity_poly.type
_entity_poly.pdbx_seq_one_letter_code
_entity_poly.pdbx_strand_id
1 'polypeptide(L)'
;MKILKEEVLFNCSAKDLWTILSDVSRSDWVPSIESISLTGNLRSFEMDGIGSVTEEILLNDDQNMTLQYSAIKTPSKIDHHLATMRISSAGEGQATLIWTTEIDPEIFADGVHHGMLISIEGIKKVIES
;
A
#
# COMPACT_ATOMS: atom_id res chain seq x y z
N MET A 1 18.29 5.27 -6.94
CA MET A 1 16.88 4.87 -6.72
C MET A 1 16.80 3.36 -6.55
N LYS A 2 16.06 2.93 -5.54
CA LYS A 2 15.82 1.51 -5.27
C LYS A 2 14.41 1.16 -5.68
N ILE A 3 14.24 -0.01 -6.31
CA ILE A 3 12.92 -0.57 -6.63
C ILE A 3 12.72 -1.84 -5.80
N LEU A 4 11.64 -1.84 -5.02
CA LEU A 4 11.23 -2.96 -4.18
C LEU A 4 10.03 -3.64 -4.83
N LYS A 5 9.99 -4.97 -4.82
CA LYS A 5 8.88 -5.70 -5.41
C LYS A 5 8.52 -6.91 -4.56
N GLU A 6 7.22 -7.07 -4.29
CA GLU A 6 6.66 -8.25 -3.66
C GLU A 6 5.53 -8.78 -4.52
N GLU A 7 5.47 -10.09 -4.68
CA GLU A 7 4.40 -10.80 -5.37
C GLU A 7 3.81 -11.82 -4.40
N VAL A 8 2.52 -11.68 -4.11
CA VAL A 8 1.87 -12.43 -3.03
C VAL A 8 0.56 -13.03 -3.50
N LEU A 9 0.34 -14.31 -3.19
CA LEU A 9 -0.92 -15.00 -3.41
C LEU A 9 -1.80 -14.87 -2.18
N PHE A 10 -3.06 -14.46 -2.38
CA PHE A 10 -4.07 -14.36 -1.32
C PHE A 10 -5.21 -15.34 -1.58
N ASN A 11 -5.77 -15.89 -0.51
CA ASN A 11 -6.92 -16.81 -0.56
C ASN A 11 -8.23 -16.05 -0.49
N CYS A 12 -8.47 -15.21 -1.50
CA CYS A 12 -9.72 -14.49 -1.72
C CYS A 12 -9.81 -14.13 -3.19
N SER A 13 -11.00 -13.74 -3.65
CA SER A 13 -11.17 -13.31 -5.03
C SER A 13 -10.43 -11.98 -5.29
N ALA A 14 -10.06 -11.74 -6.55
CA ALA A 14 -9.46 -10.46 -6.95
C ALA A 14 -10.37 -9.29 -6.58
N LYS A 15 -11.68 -9.44 -6.77
CA LYS A 15 -12.66 -8.42 -6.42
C LYS A 15 -12.66 -8.09 -4.93
N ASP A 16 -12.60 -9.11 -4.07
CA ASP A 16 -12.59 -8.91 -2.62
C ASP A 16 -11.29 -8.23 -2.17
N LEU A 17 -10.17 -8.64 -2.72
CA LEU A 17 -8.88 -8.00 -2.42
C LEU A 17 -8.88 -6.54 -2.88
N TRP A 18 -9.39 -6.27 -4.09
CA TRP A 18 -9.49 -4.91 -4.62
C TRP A 18 -10.41 -4.02 -3.76
N THR A 19 -11.50 -4.56 -3.25
CA THR A 19 -12.39 -3.83 -2.35
C THR A 19 -11.66 -3.32 -1.10
N ILE A 20 -10.72 -4.11 -0.58
CA ILE A 20 -9.90 -3.71 0.56
C ILE A 20 -8.94 -2.58 0.17
N LEU A 21 -8.19 -2.77 -0.91
CA LEU A 21 -7.10 -1.85 -1.26
C LEU A 21 -7.58 -0.57 -1.93
N SER A 22 -8.67 -0.61 -2.68
CA SER A 22 -9.21 0.57 -3.36
C SER A 22 -9.88 1.57 -2.42
N ASP A 23 -10.25 1.15 -1.23
CA ASP A 23 -10.70 2.06 -0.18
C ASP A 23 -9.47 2.67 0.49
N VAL A 24 -9.02 3.79 -0.05
CA VAL A 24 -7.77 4.43 0.35
C VAL A 24 -7.84 5.11 1.73
N SER A 25 -9.01 5.16 2.34
CA SER A 25 -9.18 5.63 3.73
C SER A 25 -9.16 4.50 4.75
N ARG A 26 -9.12 3.26 4.29
CA ARG A 26 -9.14 2.08 5.15
C ARG A 26 -7.76 1.81 5.74
N SER A 27 -7.67 1.70 7.07
CA SER A 27 -6.40 1.53 7.79
C SER A 27 -6.26 0.20 8.51
N ASP A 28 -7.29 -0.64 8.51
CA ASP A 28 -7.31 -1.87 9.32
C ASP A 28 -6.32 -2.95 8.87
N TRP A 29 -5.74 -2.81 7.69
CA TRP A 29 -4.72 -3.72 7.19
C TRP A 29 -3.29 -3.18 7.35
N VAL A 30 -3.13 -1.96 7.90
CA VAL A 30 -1.82 -1.34 8.12
C VAL A 30 -1.58 -1.23 9.62
N PRO A 31 -0.83 -2.18 10.24
CA PRO A 31 -0.71 -2.22 11.70
C PRO A 31 -0.13 -0.97 12.35
N SER A 32 0.70 -0.23 11.62
CA SER A 32 1.37 0.98 12.13
C SER A 32 0.49 2.22 12.11
N ILE A 33 -0.74 2.13 11.56
CA ILE A 33 -1.63 3.27 11.36
C ILE A 33 -2.98 2.98 12.02
N GLU A 34 -3.44 3.90 12.87
CA GLU A 34 -4.71 3.75 13.57
C GLU A 34 -5.88 4.25 12.72
N SER A 35 -5.70 5.38 12.06
CA SER A 35 -6.75 5.99 11.22
C SER A 35 -6.14 6.80 10.09
N ILE A 36 -6.92 6.98 9.02
CA ILE A 36 -6.53 7.78 7.86
C ILE A 36 -7.55 8.89 7.66
N SER A 37 -7.04 10.11 7.44
CA SER A 37 -7.86 11.27 7.06
C SER A 37 -7.71 11.48 5.55
N LEU A 38 -8.84 11.47 4.84
CA LEU A 38 -8.85 11.61 3.37
C LEU A 38 -9.48 12.94 2.98
N THR A 39 -8.77 13.74 2.19
CA THR A 39 -9.24 15.01 1.64
C THR A 39 -8.90 15.04 0.16
N GLY A 40 -9.91 14.88 -0.71
CA GLY A 40 -9.66 14.75 -2.14
C GLY A 40 -8.85 13.50 -2.43
N ASN A 41 -7.72 13.68 -3.10
CA ASN A 41 -6.79 12.59 -3.40
C ASN A 41 -5.60 12.53 -2.42
N LEU A 42 -5.68 13.25 -1.30
CA LEU A 42 -4.63 13.24 -0.27
C LEU A 42 -5.10 12.47 0.95
N ARG A 43 -4.31 11.50 1.39
CA ARG A 43 -4.54 10.80 2.63
C ARG A 43 -3.42 11.08 3.61
N SER A 44 -3.79 11.40 4.84
CA SER A 44 -2.85 11.76 5.90
C SER A 44 -3.06 10.87 7.11
N PHE A 45 -1.96 10.50 7.76
CA PHE A 45 -2.01 9.63 8.92
C PHE A 45 -0.75 9.78 9.77
N GLU A 46 -0.87 9.35 11.04
CA GLU A 46 0.27 9.19 11.92
C GLU A 46 0.72 7.74 11.87
N MET A 47 1.99 7.51 11.59
CA MET A 47 2.57 6.18 11.53
C MET A 47 3.46 5.96 12.75
N ASP A 48 3.16 4.91 13.52
CA ASP A 48 3.90 4.58 14.74
C ASP A 48 5.41 4.44 14.46
N GLY A 49 6.20 5.15 15.26
CA GLY A 49 7.66 5.13 15.13
C GLY A 49 8.23 5.99 14.00
N ILE A 50 7.38 6.62 13.20
CA ILE A 50 7.80 7.43 12.06
C ILE A 50 7.29 8.87 12.17
N GLY A 51 5.98 9.07 12.38
CA GLY A 51 5.36 10.38 12.49
C GLY A 51 4.31 10.63 11.41
N SER A 52 4.08 11.90 11.10
CA SER A 52 3.05 12.32 10.15
C SER A 52 3.46 12.07 8.71
N VAL A 53 2.59 11.44 7.95
CA VAL A 53 2.79 11.14 6.53
C VAL A 53 1.56 11.60 5.74
N THR A 54 1.79 12.20 4.57
CA THR A 54 0.73 12.49 3.60
C THR A 54 1.10 11.84 2.28
N GLU A 55 0.15 11.11 1.71
CA GLU A 55 0.29 10.45 0.43
C GLU A 55 -0.72 11.01 -0.55
N GLU A 56 -0.30 11.15 -1.81
CA GLU A 56 -1.17 11.51 -2.91
C GLU A 56 -1.57 10.27 -3.69
N ILE A 57 -2.88 10.07 -3.89
CA ILE A 57 -3.39 8.98 -4.72
C ILE A 57 -3.31 9.43 -6.18
N LEU A 58 -2.45 8.78 -6.95
CA LEU A 58 -2.20 9.12 -8.34
C LEU A 58 -3.11 8.38 -9.30
N LEU A 59 -3.49 7.15 -8.95
CA LEU A 59 -4.35 6.30 -9.76
C LEU A 59 -5.13 5.38 -8.85
N ASN A 60 -6.44 5.29 -9.07
CA ASN A 60 -7.30 4.30 -8.41
C ASN A 60 -8.23 3.77 -9.49
N ASP A 61 -7.77 2.74 -10.20
CA ASP A 61 -8.39 2.21 -11.41
C ASP A 61 -9.10 0.91 -11.13
N ASP A 62 -10.44 0.97 -11.01
CA ASP A 62 -11.27 -0.20 -10.74
C ASP A 62 -11.23 -1.23 -11.87
N GLN A 63 -11.09 -0.77 -13.11
CA GLN A 63 -11.12 -1.66 -14.27
C GLN A 63 -9.89 -2.56 -14.33
N ASN A 64 -8.73 -2.00 -14.02
CA ASN A 64 -7.46 -2.72 -14.03
C ASN A 64 -6.99 -3.14 -12.64
N MET A 65 -7.79 -2.85 -11.61
CA MET A 65 -7.48 -3.14 -10.20
C MET A 65 -6.05 -2.71 -9.86
N THR A 66 -5.74 -1.45 -10.16
CA THR A 66 -4.42 -0.86 -9.98
C THR A 66 -4.53 0.41 -9.15
N LEU A 67 -3.72 0.48 -8.10
CA LEU A 67 -3.60 1.63 -7.22
C LEU A 67 -2.17 2.16 -7.29
N GLN A 68 -2.02 3.48 -7.49
CA GLN A 68 -0.72 4.15 -7.38
C GLN A 68 -0.81 5.30 -6.40
N TYR A 69 0.20 5.44 -5.57
CA TYR A 69 0.31 6.55 -4.63
C TYR A 69 1.76 6.93 -4.39
N SER A 70 1.95 8.16 -3.92
CA SER A 70 3.26 8.69 -3.60
C SER A 70 3.24 9.41 -2.27
N ALA A 71 4.22 9.14 -1.41
CA ALA A 71 4.41 9.91 -0.19
C ALA A 71 4.97 11.28 -0.57
N ILE A 72 4.20 12.34 -0.32
CA ILE A 72 4.57 13.71 -0.68
C ILE A 72 4.98 14.54 0.54
N LYS A 73 4.69 14.07 1.74
CA LYS A 73 5.03 14.75 2.98
C LYS A 73 5.39 13.73 4.04
N THR A 74 6.63 13.78 4.50
CA THR A 74 7.19 12.83 5.47
C THR A 74 8.10 13.58 6.45
N PRO A 75 8.33 13.02 7.68
CA PRO A 75 9.26 13.64 8.63
C PRO A 75 10.69 13.74 8.10
N SER A 76 11.13 12.73 7.36
CA SER A 76 12.44 12.73 6.70
C SER A 76 12.28 13.09 5.24
N LYS A 77 13.25 13.77 4.66
CA LYS A 77 13.19 14.16 3.25
C LYS A 77 13.34 12.94 2.35
N ILE A 78 12.33 12.70 1.53
CA ILE A 78 12.30 11.69 0.49
C ILE A 78 12.32 12.40 -0.86
N ASP A 79 13.24 12.02 -1.75
CA ASP A 79 13.39 12.67 -3.04
C ASP A 79 12.43 12.08 -4.09
N HIS A 80 12.12 10.78 -3.97
CA HIS A 80 11.17 10.10 -4.86
C HIS A 80 10.51 8.93 -4.15
N HIS A 81 9.20 8.81 -4.29
CA HIS A 81 8.44 7.66 -3.82
C HIS A 81 7.27 7.42 -4.76
N LEU A 82 7.17 6.20 -5.28
CA LEU A 82 6.04 5.76 -6.08
C LEU A 82 5.72 4.31 -5.75
N ALA A 83 4.53 4.08 -5.23
CA ALA A 83 4.04 2.74 -4.94
C ALA A 83 2.95 2.36 -5.93
N THR A 84 3.02 1.13 -6.45
CA THR A 84 2.03 0.57 -7.35
C THR A 84 1.57 -0.77 -6.82
N MET A 85 0.25 -0.93 -6.65
CA MET A 85 -0.36 -2.19 -6.23
C MET A 85 -1.28 -2.65 -7.35
N ARG A 86 -1.00 -3.82 -7.92
CA ARG A 86 -1.78 -4.38 -9.01
C ARG A 86 -2.28 -5.76 -8.64
N ILE A 87 -3.59 -5.96 -8.81
CA ILE A 87 -4.27 -7.20 -8.47
C ILE A 87 -4.71 -7.90 -9.73
N SER A 88 -4.53 -9.22 -9.75
CA SER A 88 -5.03 -10.07 -10.81
C SER A 88 -5.62 -11.36 -10.22
N SER A 89 -6.56 -11.97 -10.94
CA SER A 89 -7.11 -13.27 -10.56
C SER A 89 -6.04 -14.35 -10.73
N ALA A 90 -5.92 -15.24 -9.73
CA ALA A 90 -4.99 -16.37 -9.77
C ALA A 90 -5.73 -17.70 -9.80
N GLY A 91 -7.03 -17.67 -10.12
CA GLY A 91 -7.92 -18.83 -10.12
C GLY A 91 -9.14 -18.58 -9.26
N GLU A 92 -10.00 -19.57 -9.12
CA GLU A 92 -11.21 -19.46 -8.33
C GLU A 92 -10.85 -19.25 -6.85
N GLY A 93 -11.34 -18.18 -6.27
CA GLY A 93 -11.10 -17.85 -4.87
C GLY A 93 -9.68 -17.45 -4.54
N GLN A 94 -8.86 -17.13 -5.55
CA GLN A 94 -7.47 -16.71 -5.35
C GLN A 94 -7.11 -15.48 -6.16
N ALA A 95 -6.24 -14.64 -5.61
CA ALA A 95 -5.77 -13.41 -6.25
C ALA A 95 -4.27 -13.22 -5.99
N THR A 96 -3.60 -12.61 -6.95
CA THR A 96 -2.19 -12.21 -6.81
C THR A 96 -2.11 -10.70 -6.70
N LEU A 97 -1.33 -10.22 -5.73
CA LEU A 97 -0.94 -8.83 -5.60
C LEU A 97 0.51 -8.69 -6.04
N ILE A 98 0.75 -7.77 -6.96
CA ILE A 98 2.12 -7.33 -7.29
C ILE A 98 2.24 -5.91 -6.74
N TRP A 99 3.13 -5.74 -5.78
CA TRP A 99 3.36 -4.47 -5.11
C TRP A 99 4.78 -4.01 -5.35
N THR A 100 4.95 -2.89 -6.07
CA THR A 100 6.26 -2.29 -6.33
C THR A 100 6.33 -0.94 -5.66
N THR A 101 7.51 -0.61 -5.15
CA THR A 101 7.77 0.71 -4.58
C THR A 101 9.13 1.20 -5.08
N GLU A 102 9.12 2.40 -5.69
CA GLU A 102 10.33 3.13 -6.05
C GLU A 102 10.63 4.09 -4.91
N ILE A 103 11.87 4.10 -4.44
CA ILE A 103 12.27 4.94 -3.31
C ILE A 103 13.67 5.52 -3.52
N ASP A 104 13.80 6.81 -3.23
CA ASP A 104 15.06 7.54 -3.26
C ASP A 104 15.06 8.61 -2.15
N PRO A 105 16.09 8.74 -1.33
CA PRO A 105 17.35 7.99 -1.34
C PRO A 105 17.22 6.52 -0.88
N GLU A 106 18.14 5.68 -1.34
CA GLU A 106 18.12 4.24 -1.08
C GLU A 106 18.23 3.86 0.40
N ILE A 107 18.70 4.76 1.24
CA ILE A 107 18.83 4.53 2.68
C ILE A 107 17.46 4.20 3.32
N PHE A 108 16.35 4.62 2.70
CA PHE A 108 15.02 4.34 3.21
C PHE A 108 14.45 3.01 2.73
N ALA A 109 15.15 2.31 1.82
CA ALA A 109 14.61 1.12 1.16
C ALA A 109 14.30 -0.01 2.14
N ASP A 110 15.18 -0.28 3.11
CA ASP A 110 14.97 -1.38 4.07
C ASP A 110 13.75 -1.11 4.94
N GLY A 111 13.57 0.12 5.42
CA GLY A 111 12.40 0.49 6.22
C GLY A 111 11.10 0.41 5.43
N VAL A 112 11.12 0.87 4.19
CA VAL A 112 9.95 0.80 3.29
C VAL A 112 9.60 -0.66 3.00
N HIS A 113 10.58 -1.49 2.71
CA HIS A 113 10.37 -2.91 2.45
C HIS A 113 9.78 -3.64 3.66
N HIS A 114 10.32 -3.34 4.85
CA HIS A 114 9.78 -3.88 6.10
C HIS A 114 8.31 -3.50 6.29
N GLY A 115 7.97 -2.23 6.01
CA GLY A 115 6.57 -1.76 6.05
C GLY A 115 5.67 -2.49 5.07
N MET A 116 6.16 -2.78 3.85
CA MET A 116 5.41 -3.56 2.87
C MET A 116 5.12 -4.97 3.40
N LEU A 117 6.10 -5.64 3.97
CA LEU A 117 5.94 -7.01 4.49
C LEU A 117 4.95 -7.05 5.65
N ILE A 118 5.02 -6.11 6.58
CA ILE A 118 4.07 -6.00 7.70
C ILE A 118 2.66 -5.75 7.18
N SER A 119 2.51 -4.88 6.19
CA SER A 119 1.20 -4.56 5.60
C SER A 119 0.60 -5.77 4.86
N ILE A 120 1.42 -6.56 4.18
CA ILE A 120 0.98 -7.80 3.54
C ILE A 120 0.38 -8.76 4.58
N GLU A 121 1.05 -8.92 5.73
CA GLU A 121 0.49 -9.73 6.82
C GLU A 121 -0.80 -9.14 7.37
N GLY A 122 -0.91 -7.81 7.42
CA GLY A 122 -2.14 -7.12 7.80
C GLY A 122 -3.30 -7.42 6.85
N ILE A 123 -3.04 -7.42 5.55
CA ILE A 123 -4.06 -7.77 4.54
C ILE A 123 -4.53 -9.22 4.74
N LYS A 124 -3.61 -10.14 4.99
CA LYS A 124 -3.95 -11.53 5.23
C LYS A 124 -4.88 -11.69 6.44
N LYS A 125 -4.62 -10.96 7.51
CA LYS A 125 -5.46 -10.99 8.72
C LYS A 125 -6.87 -10.47 8.46
N VAL A 126 -7.00 -9.41 7.67
CA VAL A 126 -8.32 -8.87 7.30
C VAL A 126 -9.12 -9.90 6.48
N ILE A 127 -8.47 -10.57 5.55
CA ILE A 127 -9.10 -11.59 4.70
C ILE A 127 -9.57 -12.78 5.53
N GLU A 128 -8.79 -13.18 6.54
CA GLU A 128 -9.09 -14.33 7.40
C GLU A 128 -10.15 -14.04 8.47
N SER A 129 -10.44 -12.79 8.73
CA SER A 129 -11.39 -12.42 9.80
C SER A 129 -12.87 -12.53 9.39
#